data_61ea8d933e96bc52816f1b88b60e15ed
#
_entry.id   61ea8d933e96bc52816f1b88b60e15ed
#
_cell.length_a   1.000
_cell.length_b   1.000
_cell.length_c   1.000
_cell.angle_alpha   90.00
_cell.angle_beta   90.00
_cell.angle_gamma   90.00
#
_symmetry.space_group_name_H-M   'P 1'
#
loop_
_entity.id
_entity.type
_entity.pdbx_description
1 polymer ?
#
loop_
_entity_poly.entity_id
_entity_poly.type
_entity_poly.pdbx_seq_one_letter_code
_entity_poly.pdbx_strand_id
1 'polypeptide(L)'
;MTTLAQFEQVKAAGYNTIPVYRQRLADTETPLSVFARFKDQTQAYLFESVEGGENWARYSMIGLGETTVFSCNAGVLSIQHADGSVTQQNCLDPFQYIREFQKQFKVPMAKLLPDLPSFTGGLVGYLGYDAVRYIEPRLKNVPAADPITLPDLWLMLSKTVIIFDNLKDTLFLIVHADTEQSNAYEDAQQKLDQLEQLLATPVSLQARPHTPPHFESITGKAKFLETVEKVKEYIRAGDVMQVVPGQRMVSDFDGEALQVYRALRHLNPSPYLFLVQGQTITDKKPFHIVGSSPEILSRLENGIATVRPLAGTRPRGKTKEEDIALEKDLLSDEKEIAEHLMLIDLGRNDVGRVSKIGKVQVTDQMVIERYSHVMHIVSNVQGEVRDDIDALDVFKATFPAGTLSGAPKIRAMEIIDEVEPVKRGVFGGAVGYLGWHGEMDMSIAIRTCVIRDKKVYVQAGAGLVADSNPESEWNETQIKARAVIKAVELSSNGLIL
;
A
#
# COMPACT_ATOMS: atom_id res chain seq x y z
N MET A 1 26.63 4.30 -12.31
CA MET A 1 26.98 2.92 -12.67
C MET A 1 27.99 2.37 -11.69
N THR A 2 27.76 1.20 -11.11
CA THR A 2 28.72 0.54 -10.20
C THR A 2 29.87 -0.09 -11.01
N THR A 3 31.10 0.29 -10.75
CA THR A 3 32.29 -0.32 -11.37
C THR A 3 32.78 -1.52 -10.54
N LEU A 4 33.52 -2.42 -11.16
CA LEU A 4 34.13 -3.57 -10.44
C LEU A 4 35.01 -3.09 -9.25
N ALA A 5 35.76 -2.02 -9.43
CA ALA A 5 36.60 -1.48 -8.36
C ALA A 5 35.77 -0.98 -7.16
N GLN A 6 34.67 -0.29 -7.41
CA GLN A 6 33.74 0.13 -6.36
C GLN A 6 33.06 -1.09 -5.68
N PHE A 7 32.64 -2.08 -6.46
CA PHE A 7 32.06 -3.31 -5.94
C PHE A 7 33.06 -4.02 -4.98
N GLU A 8 34.27 -4.24 -5.39
CA GLU A 8 35.30 -4.89 -4.56
C GLU A 8 35.67 -4.05 -3.31
N GLN A 9 35.67 -2.73 -3.42
CA GLN A 9 35.91 -1.85 -2.27
C GLN A 9 34.75 -2.00 -1.24
N VAL A 10 33.50 -2.02 -1.69
CA VAL A 10 32.30 -2.17 -0.83
C VAL A 10 32.26 -3.58 -0.22
N LYS A 11 32.60 -4.61 -1.00
CA LYS A 11 32.74 -5.99 -0.51
C LYS A 11 33.78 -6.11 0.59
N ALA A 12 34.99 -5.50 0.38
CA ALA A 12 36.05 -5.48 1.37
C ALA A 12 35.63 -4.74 2.68
N ALA A 13 34.69 -3.82 2.63
CA ALA A 13 34.13 -3.15 3.79
C ALA A 13 33.10 -4.02 4.57
N GLY A 14 32.86 -5.27 4.13
CA GLY A 14 32.02 -6.25 4.83
C GLY A 14 30.54 -6.24 4.48
N TYR A 15 30.16 -5.59 3.38
CA TYR A 15 28.80 -5.68 2.84
C TYR A 15 28.63 -6.97 2.03
N ASN A 16 27.47 -7.63 2.19
CA ASN A 16 27.18 -8.91 1.53
C ASN A 16 26.13 -8.82 0.42
N THR A 17 25.44 -7.69 0.31
CA THR A 17 24.38 -7.45 -0.68
C THR A 17 24.62 -6.08 -1.31
N ILE A 18 25.25 -6.08 -2.49
CA ILE A 18 25.76 -4.85 -3.10
C ILE A 18 24.92 -4.51 -4.33
N PRO A 19 24.31 -3.30 -4.42
CA PRO A 19 23.61 -2.87 -5.61
C PRO A 19 24.59 -2.60 -6.76
N VAL A 20 24.44 -3.36 -7.82
CA VAL A 20 25.07 -3.12 -9.12
C VAL A 20 24.03 -2.45 -10.00
N TYR A 21 24.32 -1.26 -10.52
CA TYR A 21 23.31 -0.48 -11.21
C TYR A 21 23.81 0.19 -12.48
N ARG A 22 22.88 0.47 -13.38
CA ARG A 22 23.04 1.33 -14.55
C ARG A 22 21.98 2.43 -14.53
N GLN A 23 22.35 3.62 -14.97
CA GLN A 23 21.41 4.74 -15.15
C GLN A 23 21.29 5.06 -16.64
N ARG A 24 20.07 5.34 -17.08
CA ARG A 24 19.74 5.65 -18.48
C ARG A 24 18.75 6.81 -18.53
N LEU A 25 18.62 7.45 -19.69
CA LEU A 25 17.49 8.33 -19.98
C LEU A 25 16.20 7.50 -20.07
N ALA A 26 15.10 8.08 -19.62
CA ALA A 26 13.77 7.47 -19.62
C ALA A 26 12.81 8.18 -20.60
N ASP A 27 13.34 8.98 -21.53
CA ASP A 27 12.63 9.86 -22.44
C ASP A 27 11.67 9.14 -23.41
N THR A 28 11.89 7.85 -23.65
CA THR A 28 11.05 7.02 -24.53
C THR A 28 10.23 5.95 -23.82
N GLU A 29 10.36 5.86 -22.50
CA GLU A 29 9.71 4.84 -21.68
C GLU A 29 8.85 5.47 -20.57
N THR A 30 7.81 4.75 -20.19
CA THR A 30 7.01 5.06 -19.01
C THR A 30 7.06 3.90 -18.03
N PRO A 31 6.83 4.11 -16.73
CA PRO A 31 6.75 3.00 -15.77
C PRO A 31 5.78 1.91 -16.23
N LEU A 32 4.65 2.32 -16.83
CA LEU A 32 3.66 1.40 -17.34
C LEU A 32 4.16 0.58 -18.55
N SER A 33 4.85 1.21 -19.54
CA SER A 33 5.40 0.51 -20.71
C SER A 33 6.47 -0.49 -20.30
N VAL A 34 7.28 -0.13 -19.31
CA VAL A 34 8.29 -1.03 -18.73
C VAL A 34 7.64 -2.19 -17.99
N PHE A 35 6.68 -1.91 -17.09
CA PHE A 35 6.00 -2.98 -16.33
C PHE A 35 5.27 -3.96 -17.22
N ALA A 36 4.70 -3.52 -18.33
CA ALA A 36 3.97 -4.38 -19.27
C ALA A 36 4.85 -5.50 -19.89
N ARG A 37 6.17 -5.34 -19.89
CA ARG A 37 7.12 -6.39 -20.30
C ARG A 37 7.27 -7.50 -19.25
N PHE A 38 6.81 -7.23 -18.04
CA PHE A 38 6.88 -8.14 -16.89
C PHE A 38 5.51 -8.66 -16.45
N LYS A 39 4.44 -8.36 -17.18
CA LYS A 39 3.07 -8.72 -16.82
C LYS A 39 2.84 -10.23 -16.63
N ASP A 40 3.64 -11.05 -17.29
CA ASP A 40 3.55 -12.52 -17.24
C ASP A 40 4.47 -13.13 -16.15
N GLN A 41 5.21 -12.30 -15.40
CA GLN A 41 5.98 -12.76 -14.25
C GLN A 41 5.05 -13.19 -13.11
N THR A 42 5.42 -14.24 -12.39
CA THR A 42 4.62 -14.73 -11.27
C THR A 42 4.54 -13.71 -10.13
N GLN A 43 5.59 -12.94 -9.96
CA GLN A 43 5.71 -11.96 -8.88
C GLN A 43 6.35 -10.68 -9.44
N ALA A 44 5.63 -9.59 -9.37
CA ALA A 44 6.13 -8.27 -9.71
C ALA A 44 5.27 -7.19 -9.06
N TYR A 45 5.80 -5.98 -8.98
CA TYR A 45 5.00 -4.82 -8.56
C TYR A 45 5.34 -3.59 -9.39
N LEU A 46 4.37 -2.71 -9.49
CA LEU A 46 4.51 -1.35 -9.99
C LEU A 46 3.95 -0.41 -8.92
N PHE A 47 4.78 0.48 -8.43
CA PHE A 47 4.40 1.59 -7.55
C PHE A 47 4.67 2.91 -8.26
N GLU A 48 3.65 3.74 -8.38
CA GLU A 48 3.76 5.07 -8.97
C GLU A 48 3.17 6.11 -8.02
N SER A 49 3.71 7.30 -8.04
CA SER A 49 3.06 8.47 -7.48
C SER A 49 2.78 9.44 -8.63
N VAL A 50 1.53 9.79 -8.86
CA VAL A 50 1.11 10.61 -10.02
C VAL A 50 0.66 12.00 -9.59
N GLU A 51 0.24 12.18 -8.33
CA GLU A 51 -0.12 13.45 -7.73
C GLU A 51 0.69 13.68 -6.45
N GLY A 52 1.04 14.94 -6.15
CA GLY A 52 1.75 15.30 -4.91
C GLY A 52 2.98 16.18 -5.09
N GLY A 53 3.27 16.66 -6.30
CA GLY A 53 4.37 17.57 -6.59
C GLY A 53 5.77 16.95 -6.41
N GLU A 54 6.80 17.78 -6.31
CA GLU A 54 8.21 17.38 -6.28
C GLU A 54 8.57 16.46 -5.09
N ASN A 55 7.84 16.54 -3.99
CA ASN A 55 8.16 15.81 -2.75
C ASN A 55 7.58 14.40 -2.69
N TRP A 56 6.48 14.12 -3.42
CA TRP A 56 5.73 12.86 -3.29
C TRP A 56 5.73 12.05 -4.58
N ALA A 57 5.80 12.68 -5.75
CA ALA A 57 5.66 12.06 -7.06
C ALA A 57 6.97 11.81 -7.81
N ARG A 58 8.12 11.87 -7.10
CA ARG A 58 9.42 11.83 -7.77
C ARG A 58 9.77 10.46 -8.35
N TYR A 59 9.51 9.38 -7.62
CA TYR A 59 9.95 8.05 -8.02
C TYR A 59 8.79 7.14 -8.38
N SER A 60 8.96 6.37 -9.47
CA SER A 60 8.15 5.21 -9.78
C SER A 60 9.02 3.96 -9.73
N MET A 61 8.51 2.87 -9.15
CA MET A 61 9.29 1.69 -8.82
C MET A 61 8.66 0.44 -9.41
N ILE A 62 9.47 -0.36 -10.11
CA ILE A 62 9.07 -1.67 -10.63
C ILE A 62 10.03 -2.69 -10.02
N GLY A 63 9.51 -3.69 -9.36
CA GLY A 63 10.31 -4.78 -8.82
C GLY A 63 9.90 -6.12 -9.38
N LEU A 64 10.89 -6.96 -9.49
CA LEU A 64 10.76 -8.31 -9.99
C LEU A 64 11.09 -9.28 -8.87
N GLY A 65 10.22 -10.27 -8.65
CA GLY A 65 10.41 -11.29 -7.64
C GLY A 65 10.83 -12.60 -8.27
N GLU A 66 12.12 -12.87 -8.27
CA GLU A 66 12.68 -14.18 -8.61
C GLU A 66 13.04 -14.98 -7.35
N THR A 67 12.59 -14.55 -6.16
CA THR A 67 13.29 -14.88 -4.93
C THR A 67 12.34 -15.30 -3.82
N THR A 68 12.77 -15.05 -2.59
CA THR A 68 12.06 -15.45 -1.38
C THR A 68 10.74 -14.70 -1.23
N VAL A 69 9.69 -15.44 -0.91
CA VAL A 69 8.37 -14.91 -0.57
C VAL A 69 7.98 -15.35 0.83
N PHE A 70 7.52 -14.42 1.63
CA PHE A 70 6.94 -14.66 2.95
C PHE A 70 5.43 -14.53 2.89
N SER A 71 4.75 -15.45 3.51
CA SER A 71 3.30 -15.41 3.66
C SER A 71 2.93 -15.93 5.04
N CYS A 72 2.11 -15.21 5.78
CA CYS A 72 1.59 -15.68 7.05
C CYS A 72 0.07 -15.66 7.03
N ASN A 73 -0.54 -16.73 7.48
CA ASN A 73 -1.99 -16.84 7.60
C ASN A 73 -2.35 -17.65 8.84
N ALA A 74 -3.23 -17.11 9.69
CA ALA A 74 -3.70 -17.77 10.90
C ALA A 74 -2.57 -18.36 11.78
N GLY A 75 -1.45 -17.64 11.91
CA GLY A 75 -0.31 -18.06 12.72
C GLY A 75 0.61 -19.11 12.08
N VAL A 76 0.45 -19.40 10.79
CA VAL A 76 1.37 -20.26 10.02
C VAL A 76 2.16 -19.40 9.05
N LEU A 77 3.46 -19.31 9.27
CA LEU A 77 4.42 -18.67 8.37
C LEU A 77 4.86 -19.69 7.32
N SER A 78 4.68 -19.34 6.06
CA SER A 78 5.16 -20.08 4.89
C SER A 78 6.20 -19.25 4.17
N ILE A 79 7.32 -19.87 3.81
CA ILE A 79 8.41 -19.21 3.10
C ILE A 79 8.71 -20.02 1.85
N GLN A 80 8.58 -19.40 0.69
CA GLN A 80 9.09 -19.94 -0.56
C GLN A 80 10.49 -19.40 -0.75
N HIS A 81 11.47 -20.26 -0.88
CA HIS A 81 12.87 -19.92 -1.14
C HIS A 81 13.14 -19.71 -2.63
N ALA A 82 14.30 -19.13 -2.96
CA ALA A 82 14.71 -18.87 -4.34
C ALA A 82 14.84 -20.13 -5.21
N ASP A 83 15.14 -21.27 -4.60
CA ASP A 83 15.19 -22.58 -5.26
C ASP A 83 13.81 -23.23 -5.48
N GLY A 84 12.74 -22.54 -5.08
CA GLY A 84 11.36 -23.01 -5.16
C GLY A 84 10.93 -23.90 -3.99
N SER A 85 11.83 -24.28 -3.08
CA SER A 85 11.49 -25.02 -1.87
C SER A 85 10.57 -24.19 -0.96
N VAL A 86 9.74 -24.86 -0.18
CA VAL A 86 8.81 -24.21 0.75
C VAL A 86 9.04 -24.74 2.16
N THR A 87 9.22 -23.83 3.10
CA THR A 87 9.25 -24.14 4.54
C THR A 87 8.02 -23.57 5.21
N GLN A 88 7.47 -24.30 6.20
CA GLN A 88 6.34 -23.85 6.99
C GLN A 88 6.61 -24.05 8.48
N GLN A 89 6.18 -23.09 9.28
CA GLN A 89 6.28 -23.18 10.74
C GLN A 89 5.17 -22.40 11.42
N ASN A 90 4.81 -22.81 12.64
CA ASN A 90 3.95 -22.01 13.49
C ASN A 90 4.70 -20.74 13.89
N CYS A 91 4.05 -19.61 13.79
CA CYS A 91 4.65 -18.30 14.03
C CYS A 91 3.66 -17.38 14.72
N LEU A 92 3.94 -17.03 15.97
CA LEU A 92 3.10 -16.10 16.74
C LEU A 92 3.42 -14.64 16.44
N ASP A 93 4.64 -14.34 16.02
CA ASP A 93 5.08 -12.99 15.64
C ASP A 93 5.84 -13.03 14.31
N PRO A 94 5.15 -12.93 13.17
CA PRO A 94 5.77 -12.89 11.85
C PRO A 94 6.65 -11.65 11.66
N PHE A 95 6.41 -10.56 12.38
CA PHE A 95 7.21 -9.34 12.31
C PHE A 95 8.61 -9.56 12.88
N GLN A 96 8.72 -10.30 13.99
CA GLN A 96 10.04 -10.66 14.53
C GLN A 96 10.82 -11.51 13.54
N TYR A 97 10.16 -12.47 12.88
CA TYR A 97 10.82 -13.28 11.85
C TYR A 97 11.32 -12.43 10.67
N ILE A 98 10.49 -11.51 10.18
CA ILE A 98 10.87 -10.58 9.10
C ILE A 98 12.07 -9.72 9.53
N ARG A 99 12.07 -9.22 10.76
CA ARG A 99 13.18 -8.44 11.33
C ARG A 99 14.50 -9.22 11.32
N GLU A 100 14.48 -10.47 11.80
CA GLU A 100 15.67 -11.30 11.82
C GLU A 100 16.15 -11.66 10.42
N PHE A 101 15.21 -11.88 9.49
CA PHE A 101 15.55 -12.11 8.09
C PHE A 101 16.22 -10.90 7.44
N GLN A 102 15.72 -9.68 7.66
CA GLN A 102 16.32 -8.47 7.10
C GLN A 102 17.75 -8.20 7.61
N LYS A 103 18.07 -8.57 8.85
CA LYS A 103 19.41 -8.42 9.42
C LYS A 103 20.52 -9.21 8.69
N GLN A 104 20.14 -10.20 7.89
CA GLN A 104 21.12 -10.99 7.10
C GLN A 104 21.70 -10.17 5.95
N PHE A 105 21.01 -9.12 5.50
CA PHE A 105 21.42 -8.30 4.37
C PHE A 105 22.19 -7.05 4.86
N LYS A 106 23.47 -7.02 4.54
CA LYS A 106 24.33 -5.86 4.78
C LYS A 106 24.49 -5.09 3.47
N VAL A 107 23.59 -4.13 3.25
CA VAL A 107 23.55 -3.29 2.05
C VAL A 107 24.28 -1.97 2.31
N PRO A 108 25.14 -1.47 1.39
CA PRO A 108 25.85 -0.21 1.57
C PRO A 108 24.88 0.98 1.56
N MET A 109 25.06 1.90 2.50
CA MET A 109 24.27 3.14 2.54
C MET A 109 24.55 4.04 1.32
N ALA A 110 23.59 4.93 1.01
CA ALA A 110 23.68 5.90 -0.08
C ALA A 110 24.96 6.75 -0.08
N LYS A 111 25.61 6.95 1.08
CA LYS A 111 26.90 7.65 1.18
C LYS A 111 28.03 6.99 0.38
N LEU A 112 27.96 5.68 0.20
CA LEU A 112 28.94 4.91 -0.60
C LEU A 112 28.55 4.81 -2.08
N LEU A 113 27.27 5.04 -2.39
CA LEU A 113 26.71 5.00 -3.74
C LEU A 113 25.72 6.20 -3.90
N PRO A 114 26.22 7.44 -3.95
CA PRO A 114 25.44 8.66 -3.75
C PRO A 114 24.42 8.96 -4.85
N ASP A 115 24.52 8.31 -6.00
CA ASP A 115 23.59 8.53 -7.12
C ASP A 115 22.27 7.75 -6.97
N LEU A 116 22.22 6.76 -6.08
CA LEU A 116 21.06 5.91 -5.90
C LEU A 116 19.95 6.59 -5.08
N PRO A 117 18.68 6.34 -5.43
CA PRO A 117 17.54 6.74 -4.59
C PRO A 117 17.58 6.03 -3.22
N SER A 118 16.81 6.54 -2.25
CA SER A 118 16.74 5.96 -0.90
C SER A 118 16.29 4.50 -0.92
N PHE A 119 15.23 4.20 -1.66
CA PHE A 119 14.80 2.83 -1.89
C PHE A 119 15.56 2.23 -3.06
N THR A 120 16.17 1.07 -2.87
CA THR A 120 16.82 0.29 -3.94
C THR A 120 16.37 -1.17 -3.97
N GLY A 121 15.52 -1.56 -3.02
CA GLY A 121 15.03 -2.92 -2.84
C GLY A 121 14.72 -3.19 -1.37
N GLY A 122 14.31 -4.41 -1.05
CA GLY A 122 13.88 -4.81 0.29
C GLY A 122 12.72 -5.78 0.23
N LEU A 123 11.86 -5.76 1.23
CA LEU A 123 10.63 -6.55 1.25
C LEU A 123 9.46 -5.68 0.76
N VAL A 124 8.73 -6.18 -0.23
CA VAL A 124 7.64 -5.44 -0.89
C VAL A 124 6.38 -6.30 -0.96
N GLY A 125 5.23 -5.70 -0.71
CA GLY A 125 3.97 -6.43 -0.79
C GLY A 125 2.86 -5.78 0.02
N TYR A 126 2.09 -6.61 0.74
CA TYR A 126 1.02 -6.13 1.59
C TYR A 126 1.02 -6.78 2.97
N LEU A 127 0.53 -6.02 3.93
CA LEU A 127 0.17 -6.43 5.28
C LEU A 127 -1.34 -6.18 5.40
N GLY A 128 -2.14 -7.26 5.33
CA GLY A 128 -3.60 -7.15 5.37
C GLY A 128 -4.11 -6.64 6.71
N TYR A 129 -5.37 -6.23 6.77
CA TYR A 129 -5.99 -5.77 8.01
C TYR A 129 -5.84 -6.78 9.16
N ASP A 130 -5.97 -8.08 8.85
CA ASP A 130 -5.86 -9.16 9.84
C ASP A 130 -4.43 -9.32 10.41
N ALA A 131 -3.40 -8.66 9.84
CA ALA A 131 -2.07 -8.60 10.43
C ALA A 131 -2.07 -7.95 11.83
N VAL A 132 -3.09 -7.15 12.16
CA VAL A 132 -3.29 -6.58 13.50
C VAL A 132 -3.39 -7.65 14.59
N ARG A 133 -3.82 -8.86 14.25
CA ARG A 133 -3.98 -9.97 15.21
C ARG A 133 -2.66 -10.50 15.74
N TYR A 134 -1.56 -10.24 15.04
CA TYR A 134 -0.19 -10.51 15.49
C TYR A 134 0.38 -9.35 16.36
N ILE A 135 -0.31 -8.19 16.35
CA ILE A 135 0.09 -7.00 17.10
C ILE A 135 -0.73 -6.88 18.41
N GLU A 136 -2.06 -7.08 18.29
CA GLU A 136 -3.01 -6.86 19.38
C GLU A 136 -3.68 -8.18 19.80
N PRO A 137 -3.24 -8.79 20.92
CA PRO A 137 -3.76 -10.09 21.36
C PRO A 137 -5.25 -10.12 21.72
N ARG A 138 -5.88 -8.97 21.95
CA ARG A 138 -7.34 -8.87 22.22
C ARG A 138 -8.19 -9.20 21.00
N LEU A 139 -7.67 -8.99 19.80
CA LEU A 139 -8.38 -9.21 18.53
C LEU A 139 -8.22 -10.66 18.03
N LYS A 140 -8.60 -11.64 18.87
CA LYS A 140 -8.48 -13.08 18.50
C LYS A 140 -9.69 -13.62 17.76
N ASN A 141 -10.85 -12.99 17.93
CA ASN A 141 -12.09 -13.44 17.29
C ASN A 141 -12.12 -12.92 15.87
N VAL A 142 -11.88 -13.83 14.93
CA VAL A 142 -11.81 -13.52 13.50
C VAL A 142 -13.16 -13.84 12.88
N PRO A 143 -13.73 -12.98 12.02
CA PRO A 143 -14.89 -13.36 11.20
C PRO A 143 -14.63 -14.69 10.48
N ALA A 144 -15.61 -15.59 10.54
CA ALA A 144 -15.42 -16.98 10.08
C ALA A 144 -15.25 -17.11 8.56
N ALA A 145 -15.84 -16.19 7.78
CA ALA A 145 -15.82 -16.27 6.33
C ALA A 145 -14.68 -15.46 5.72
N ASP A 146 -13.89 -16.11 4.87
CA ASP A 146 -12.84 -15.49 4.05
C ASP A 146 -13.00 -15.89 2.59
N PRO A 147 -13.84 -15.20 1.81
CA PRO A 147 -14.10 -15.57 0.41
C PRO A 147 -12.93 -15.30 -0.54
N ILE A 148 -11.92 -14.51 -0.12
CA ILE A 148 -10.75 -14.21 -0.96
C ILE A 148 -9.64 -15.22 -0.74
N THR A 149 -9.50 -15.76 0.47
CA THR A 149 -8.48 -16.74 0.88
C THR A 149 -7.04 -16.27 0.62
N LEU A 150 -6.77 -14.98 0.79
CA LEU A 150 -5.42 -14.44 0.78
C LEU A 150 -4.81 -14.51 2.18
N PRO A 151 -3.48 -14.65 2.29
CA PRO A 151 -2.81 -14.61 3.59
C PRO A 151 -2.94 -13.25 4.27
N ASP A 152 -2.80 -13.23 5.61
CA ASP A 152 -2.86 -12.01 6.41
C ASP A 152 -1.72 -11.04 6.06
N LEU A 153 -0.57 -11.58 5.63
CA LEU A 153 0.52 -10.81 5.04
C LEU A 153 1.21 -11.61 3.91
N TRP A 154 1.70 -10.89 2.93
CA TRP A 154 2.48 -11.42 1.82
C TRP A 154 3.54 -10.42 1.40
N LEU A 155 4.81 -10.81 1.47
CA LEU A 155 5.96 -9.97 1.14
C LEU A 155 6.93 -10.74 0.25
N MET A 156 7.37 -10.12 -0.83
CA MET A 156 8.44 -10.63 -1.70
C MET A 156 9.75 -9.92 -1.43
N LEU A 157 10.85 -10.64 -1.49
CA LEU A 157 12.19 -10.07 -1.46
C LEU A 157 12.51 -9.48 -2.84
N SER A 158 12.68 -8.18 -2.93
CA SER A 158 12.95 -7.45 -4.16
C SER A 158 14.43 -7.10 -4.26
N LYS A 159 15.19 -7.92 -5.01
CA LYS A 159 16.63 -7.72 -5.31
C LYS A 159 16.88 -7.11 -6.69
N THR A 160 15.89 -7.14 -7.57
CA THR A 160 15.94 -6.55 -8.91
C THR A 160 14.87 -5.48 -9.01
N VAL A 161 15.29 -4.23 -9.21
CA VAL A 161 14.40 -3.07 -9.19
C VAL A 161 14.73 -2.13 -10.36
N ILE A 162 13.67 -1.60 -10.99
CA ILE A 162 13.76 -0.52 -11.97
C ILE A 162 13.10 0.71 -11.35
N ILE A 163 13.84 1.81 -11.25
CA ILE A 163 13.35 3.03 -10.61
C ILE A 163 13.42 4.18 -11.60
N PHE A 164 12.28 4.81 -11.84
CA PHE A 164 12.18 6.05 -12.59
C PHE A 164 12.37 7.23 -11.64
N ASP A 165 13.29 8.14 -11.97
CA ASP A 165 13.33 9.50 -11.39
C ASP A 165 12.56 10.41 -12.35
N ASN A 166 11.28 10.61 -12.06
CA ASN A 166 10.36 11.39 -12.89
C ASN A 166 10.76 12.87 -12.98
N LEU A 167 11.57 13.37 -12.03
CA LEU A 167 12.07 14.75 -12.05
C LEU A 167 13.25 14.93 -13.00
N LYS A 168 14.07 13.87 -13.18
CA LYS A 168 15.28 13.90 -14.01
C LYS A 168 15.13 13.20 -15.35
N ASP A 169 13.96 12.65 -15.63
CA ASP A 169 13.71 11.80 -16.82
C ASP A 169 14.76 10.70 -16.99
N THR A 170 15.12 10.05 -15.88
CA THR A 170 16.10 8.96 -15.86
C THR A 170 15.52 7.72 -15.20
N LEU A 171 16.04 6.56 -15.57
CA LEU A 171 15.74 5.30 -14.91
C LEU A 171 17.03 4.63 -14.43
N PHE A 172 16.91 3.95 -13.29
CA PHE A 172 17.94 3.10 -12.73
C PHE A 172 17.52 1.64 -12.92
N LEU A 173 18.43 0.82 -13.44
CA LEU A 173 18.35 -0.64 -13.40
C LEU A 173 19.25 -1.09 -12.26
N ILE A 174 18.71 -1.77 -11.25
CA ILE A 174 19.43 -2.14 -10.03
C ILE A 174 19.28 -3.64 -9.82
N VAL A 175 20.42 -4.32 -9.63
CA VAL A 175 20.47 -5.73 -9.25
C VAL A 175 21.36 -5.85 -8.01
N HIS A 176 20.84 -6.44 -6.95
CA HIS A 176 21.60 -6.68 -5.72
C HIS A 176 22.39 -7.98 -5.85
N ALA A 177 23.70 -7.84 -5.97
CA ALA A 177 24.64 -8.94 -6.02
C ALA A 177 24.91 -9.51 -4.63
N ASP A 178 24.87 -10.83 -4.50
CA ASP A 178 25.18 -11.55 -3.28
C ASP A 178 26.70 -11.89 -3.28
N THR A 179 27.46 -11.26 -2.40
CA THR A 179 28.92 -11.40 -2.39
C THR A 179 29.42 -12.79 -1.94
N GLU A 180 28.53 -13.64 -1.45
CA GLU A 180 28.87 -15.04 -1.14
C GLU A 180 28.96 -15.90 -2.41
N GLN A 181 28.40 -15.41 -3.53
CA GLN A 181 28.51 -16.06 -4.83
C GLN A 181 29.87 -15.72 -5.49
N SER A 182 30.48 -16.70 -6.15
CA SER A 182 31.83 -16.55 -6.72
C SER A 182 31.92 -15.48 -7.83
N ASN A 183 30.86 -15.33 -8.65
CA ASN A 183 30.80 -14.41 -9.78
C ASN A 183 29.74 -13.33 -9.59
N ALA A 184 29.56 -12.87 -8.34
CA ALA A 184 28.45 -11.99 -7.95
C ALA A 184 28.30 -10.71 -8.81
N TYR A 185 29.42 -10.08 -9.14
CA TYR A 185 29.43 -8.87 -9.97
C TYR A 185 29.09 -9.18 -11.44
N GLU A 186 29.71 -10.21 -12.02
CA GLU A 186 29.48 -10.64 -13.39
C GLU A 186 28.05 -11.12 -13.58
N ASP A 187 27.50 -11.89 -12.66
CA ASP A 187 26.10 -12.36 -12.68
C ASP A 187 25.12 -11.18 -12.60
N ALA A 188 25.42 -10.18 -11.77
CA ALA A 188 24.62 -8.96 -11.70
C ALA A 188 24.70 -8.15 -13.00
N GLN A 189 25.88 -8.04 -13.63
CA GLN A 189 26.03 -7.38 -14.93
C GLN A 189 25.28 -8.12 -16.03
N GLN A 190 25.31 -9.45 -16.04
CA GLN A 190 24.54 -10.25 -17.00
C GLN A 190 23.03 -10.04 -16.84
N LYS A 191 22.52 -9.96 -15.60
CA LYS A 191 21.11 -9.63 -15.35
C LYS A 191 20.76 -8.23 -15.83
N LEU A 192 21.65 -7.24 -15.64
CA LEU A 192 21.46 -5.89 -16.18
C LEU A 192 21.42 -5.90 -17.71
N ASP A 193 22.27 -6.68 -18.40
CA ASP A 193 22.21 -6.85 -19.84
C ASP A 193 20.89 -7.44 -20.31
N GLN A 194 20.36 -8.45 -19.60
CA GLN A 194 19.07 -9.05 -19.88
C GLN A 194 17.92 -8.04 -19.71
N LEU A 195 17.94 -7.21 -18.65
CA LEU A 195 16.97 -6.14 -18.46
C LEU A 195 17.03 -5.12 -19.59
N GLU A 196 18.22 -4.69 -20.02
CA GLU A 196 18.37 -3.76 -21.16
C GLU A 196 17.86 -4.35 -22.47
N GLN A 197 18.12 -5.63 -22.73
CA GLN A 197 17.60 -6.32 -23.90
C GLN A 197 16.07 -6.39 -23.85
N LEU A 198 15.49 -6.68 -22.68
CA LEU A 198 14.05 -6.73 -22.52
C LEU A 198 13.42 -5.34 -22.71
N LEU A 199 14.05 -4.27 -22.21
CA LEU A 199 13.59 -2.90 -22.45
C LEU A 199 13.62 -2.51 -23.92
N ALA A 200 14.54 -3.07 -24.71
CA ALA A 200 14.59 -2.84 -26.15
C ALA A 200 13.50 -3.58 -26.94
N THR A 201 12.76 -4.52 -26.32
CA THR A 201 11.69 -5.25 -27.01
C THR A 201 10.43 -4.40 -27.12
N PRO A 202 9.76 -4.41 -28.30
CA PRO A 202 8.47 -3.76 -28.45
C PRO A 202 7.42 -4.33 -27.48
N VAL A 203 6.59 -3.47 -26.91
CA VAL A 203 5.48 -3.87 -26.04
C VAL A 203 4.15 -3.47 -26.68
N SER A 204 3.18 -4.37 -26.64
CA SER A 204 1.80 -4.05 -27.02
C SER A 204 0.95 -3.91 -25.76
N LEU A 205 0.36 -2.72 -25.62
CA LEU A 205 -0.60 -2.39 -24.53
C LEU A 205 -2.05 -2.38 -25.06
N GLN A 206 -2.35 -3.13 -26.11
CA GLN A 206 -3.71 -3.21 -26.61
C GLN A 206 -4.63 -3.80 -25.53
N ALA A 207 -5.62 -3.02 -25.17
CA ALA A 207 -6.69 -3.47 -24.30
C ALA A 207 -7.66 -4.35 -25.08
N ARG A 208 -8.03 -5.49 -24.50
CA ARG A 208 -9.04 -6.38 -25.08
C ARG A 208 -10.32 -6.26 -24.28
N PRO A 209 -11.46 -6.06 -24.94
CA PRO A 209 -12.75 -6.14 -24.27
C PRO A 209 -12.93 -7.51 -23.59
N HIS A 210 -13.60 -7.49 -22.45
CA HIS A 210 -13.97 -8.68 -21.68
C HIS A 210 -15.39 -8.55 -21.14
N THR A 211 -15.89 -9.55 -20.43
CA THR A 211 -17.22 -9.54 -19.88
C THR A 211 -17.47 -8.33 -18.95
N PRO A 212 -18.52 -7.51 -19.18
CA PRO A 212 -18.85 -6.40 -18.32
C PRO A 212 -19.10 -6.88 -16.88
N PRO A 213 -18.53 -6.22 -15.86
CA PRO A 213 -18.71 -6.63 -14.47
C PRO A 213 -20.13 -6.35 -13.98
N HIS A 214 -20.60 -7.21 -13.09
CA HIS A 214 -21.85 -7.00 -12.32
C HIS A 214 -21.53 -7.13 -10.83
N PHE A 215 -21.45 -6.00 -10.15
CA PHE A 215 -21.04 -5.97 -8.74
C PHE A 215 -22.25 -6.19 -7.82
N GLU A 216 -22.11 -7.15 -6.92
CA GLU A 216 -23.07 -7.44 -5.85
C GLU A 216 -22.40 -7.25 -4.48
N SER A 217 -23.15 -6.70 -3.52
CA SER A 217 -22.67 -6.58 -2.14
C SER A 217 -22.82 -7.92 -1.41
N ILE A 218 -21.71 -8.41 -0.82
CA ILE A 218 -21.73 -9.62 0.02
C ILE A 218 -22.55 -9.38 1.30
N THR A 219 -22.46 -8.20 1.88
CA THR A 219 -23.22 -7.82 3.09
C THR A 219 -24.69 -7.59 2.76
N GLY A 220 -24.97 -6.96 1.63
CA GLY A 220 -26.30 -6.50 1.25
C GLY A 220 -26.74 -5.23 2.01
N LYS A 221 -27.56 -4.41 1.35
CA LYS A 221 -27.99 -3.11 1.89
C LYS A 221 -28.70 -3.23 3.24
N ALA A 222 -29.70 -4.10 3.35
CA ALA A 222 -30.48 -4.25 4.57
C ALA A 222 -29.59 -4.55 5.78
N LYS A 223 -28.65 -5.48 5.63
CA LYS A 223 -27.73 -5.86 6.72
C LYS A 223 -26.77 -4.74 7.07
N PHE A 224 -26.31 -3.95 6.10
CA PHE A 224 -25.47 -2.78 6.37
C PHE A 224 -26.22 -1.70 7.16
N LEU A 225 -27.49 -1.44 6.82
CA LEU A 225 -28.34 -0.49 7.58
C LEU A 225 -28.53 -0.95 9.04
N GLU A 226 -28.78 -2.25 9.29
CA GLU A 226 -28.83 -2.82 10.65
C GLU A 226 -27.49 -2.64 11.38
N THR A 227 -26.37 -2.84 10.67
CA THR A 227 -25.02 -2.62 11.21
C THR A 227 -24.84 -1.18 11.68
N VAL A 228 -25.27 -0.20 10.89
CA VAL A 228 -25.19 1.22 11.26
C VAL A 228 -25.95 1.49 12.57
N GLU A 229 -27.19 1.02 12.69
CA GLU A 229 -27.96 1.23 13.93
C GLU A 229 -27.33 0.53 15.13
N LYS A 230 -26.83 -0.70 14.97
CA LYS A 230 -26.11 -1.42 16.03
C LYS A 230 -24.84 -0.68 16.50
N VAL A 231 -24.07 -0.14 15.59
CA VAL A 231 -22.88 0.65 15.92
C VAL A 231 -23.24 1.93 16.65
N LYS A 232 -24.33 2.60 16.25
CA LYS A 232 -24.85 3.79 16.97
C LYS A 232 -25.26 3.47 18.43
N GLU A 233 -25.73 2.26 18.71
CA GLU A 233 -25.99 1.82 20.10
C GLU A 233 -24.70 1.76 20.91
N TYR A 234 -23.60 1.21 20.37
CA TYR A 234 -22.29 1.21 21.02
C TYR A 234 -21.75 2.63 21.28
N ILE A 235 -21.95 3.54 20.31
CA ILE A 235 -21.55 4.94 20.45
C ILE A 235 -22.34 5.63 21.57
N ARG A 236 -23.67 5.43 21.60
CA ARG A 236 -24.55 5.99 22.67
C ARG A 236 -24.24 5.40 24.04
N ALA A 237 -23.80 4.15 24.10
CA ALA A 237 -23.36 3.51 25.35
C ALA A 237 -22.00 4.02 25.84
N GLY A 238 -21.26 4.80 25.03
CA GLY A 238 -19.96 5.34 25.37
C GLY A 238 -18.78 4.38 25.14
N ASP A 239 -19.00 3.28 24.41
CA ASP A 239 -17.95 2.32 24.10
C ASP A 239 -16.90 2.90 23.13
N VAL A 240 -17.36 3.67 22.15
CA VAL A 240 -16.54 4.28 21.08
C VAL A 240 -17.12 5.65 20.70
N MET A 241 -16.29 6.48 20.08
CA MET A 241 -16.69 7.75 19.48
C MET A 241 -17.00 7.58 17.98
N GLN A 242 -16.23 6.73 17.30
CA GLN A 242 -16.35 6.44 15.88
C GLN A 242 -15.98 4.99 15.59
N VAL A 243 -16.69 4.36 14.65
CA VAL A 243 -16.35 3.05 14.08
C VAL A 243 -16.50 3.12 12.57
N VAL A 244 -15.59 2.45 11.84
CA VAL A 244 -15.58 2.44 10.36
C VAL A 244 -15.89 1.03 9.84
N PRO A 245 -17.15 0.57 9.85
CA PRO A 245 -17.50 -0.69 9.21
C PRO A 245 -17.50 -0.55 7.70
N GLY A 246 -17.18 -1.66 7.02
CA GLY A 246 -17.12 -1.75 5.58
C GLY A 246 -18.12 -2.74 5.00
N GLN A 247 -18.32 -2.62 3.70
CA GLN A 247 -18.99 -3.63 2.90
C GLN A 247 -18.14 -4.03 1.71
N ARG A 248 -18.22 -5.29 1.31
CA ARG A 248 -17.50 -5.83 0.15
C ARG A 248 -18.44 -6.09 -1.00
N MET A 249 -18.01 -5.65 -2.17
CA MET A 249 -18.67 -5.93 -3.44
C MET A 249 -17.83 -6.90 -4.25
N VAL A 250 -18.46 -7.79 -5.00
CA VAL A 250 -17.80 -8.81 -5.82
C VAL A 250 -18.46 -8.89 -7.19
N SER A 251 -17.65 -9.12 -8.21
CA SER A 251 -18.09 -9.44 -9.57
C SER A 251 -17.23 -10.56 -10.14
N ASP A 252 -17.75 -11.35 -11.05
CA ASP A 252 -16.94 -12.17 -11.93
C ASP A 252 -16.04 -11.27 -12.79
N PHE A 253 -14.84 -11.76 -13.11
CA PHE A 253 -13.83 -11.02 -13.84
C PHE A 253 -12.93 -11.95 -14.66
N ASP A 254 -12.92 -11.75 -15.95
CA ASP A 254 -12.11 -12.51 -16.93
C ASP A 254 -11.11 -11.62 -17.69
N GLY A 255 -10.94 -10.36 -17.23
CA GLY A 255 -9.99 -9.40 -17.79
C GLY A 255 -8.58 -9.48 -17.22
N GLU A 256 -7.74 -8.53 -17.63
CA GLU A 256 -6.34 -8.41 -17.15
C GLU A 256 -6.23 -7.33 -16.05
N ALA A 257 -5.53 -7.60 -14.96
CA ALA A 257 -5.31 -6.65 -13.86
C ALA A 257 -4.60 -5.37 -14.32
N LEU A 258 -3.67 -5.46 -15.28
CA LEU A 258 -2.99 -4.31 -15.86
C LEU A 258 -3.96 -3.35 -16.56
N GLN A 259 -5.04 -3.84 -17.15
CA GLN A 259 -6.08 -3.00 -17.78
C GLN A 259 -6.85 -2.21 -16.71
N VAL A 260 -7.20 -2.87 -15.59
CA VAL A 260 -7.84 -2.21 -14.44
C VAL A 260 -6.91 -1.14 -13.86
N TYR A 261 -5.61 -1.44 -13.71
CA TYR A 261 -4.62 -0.47 -13.26
C TYR A 261 -4.57 0.77 -14.18
N ARG A 262 -4.52 0.57 -15.49
CA ARG A 262 -4.51 1.65 -16.51
C ARG A 262 -5.75 2.53 -16.41
N ALA A 263 -6.92 1.91 -16.27
CA ALA A 263 -8.17 2.61 -16.07
C ALA A 263 -8.17 3.42 -14.76
N LEU A 264 -7.75 2.80 -13.66
CA LEU A 264 -7.73 3.43 -12.35
C LEU A 264 -6.74 4.60 -12.28
N ARG A 265 -5.55 4.44 -12.87
CA ARG A 265 -4.54 5.49 -13.01
C ARG A 265 -5.07 6.72 -13.75
N HIS A 266 -5.94 6.51 -14.74
CA HIS A 266 -6.58 7.61 -15.49
C HIS A 266 -7.74 8.25 -14.72
N LEU A 267 -8.61 7.41 -14.13
CA LEU A 267 -9.85 7.88 -13.48
C LEU A 267 -9.61 8.49 -12.09
N ASN A 268 -8.60 8.02 -11.38
CA ASN A 268 -8.34 8.40 -9.99
C ASN A 268 -6.83 8.45 -9.72
N PRO A 269 -6.07 9.37 -10.34
CA PRO A 269 -4.66 9.55 -9.99
C PRO A 269 -4.53 9.90 -8.51
N SER A 270 -3.51 9.36 -7.84
CA SER A 270 -3.27 9.59 -6.42
C SER A 270 -1.79 9.44 -6.06
N PRO A 271 -1.37 9.82 -4.84
CA PRO A 271 0.01 9.66 -4.39
C PRO A 271 0.51 8.23 -4.34
N TYR A 272 -0.38 7.25 -4.16
CA TYR A 272 -0.03 5.84 -4.09
C TYR A 272 -0.83 5.01 -5.08
N LEU A 273 -0.34 4.92 -6.30
CA LEU A 273 -0.83 3.98 -7.30
C LEU A 273 0.00 2.70 -7.23
N PHE A 274 -0.67 1.56 -7.16
CA PHE A 274 0.04 0.29 -7.10
C PHE A 274 -0.68 -0.83 -7.85
N LEU A 275 0.14 -1.67 -8.45
CA LEU A 275 -0.22 -2.99 -8.95
C LEU A 275 0.76 -3.98 -8.34
N VAL A 276 0.28 -4.88 -7.50
CA VAL A 276 1.05 -6.01 -6.97
C VAL A 276 0.48 -7.28 -7.58
N GLN A 277 1.31 -8.04 -8.26
CA GLN A 277 0.97 -9.38 -8.72
C GLN A 277 1.80 -10.40 -7.97
N GLY A 278 1.15 -11.46 -7.54
CA GLY A 278 1.76 -12.51 -6.75
C GLY A 278 1.05 -13.85 -6.91
N GLN A 279 1.63 -14.83 -6.28
CA GLN A 279 1.06 -16.16 -6.16
C GLN A 279 1.09 -16.58 -4.69
N THR A 280 0.01 -17.15 -4.22
CA THR A 280 -0.03 -17.74 -2.87
C THR A 280 0.87 -18.98 -2.80
N ILE A 281 1.58 -19.14 -1.68
CA ILE A 281 2.53 -20.25 -1.50
C ILE A 281 1.80 -21.59 -1.38
N THR A 282 0.63 -21.59 -0.73
CA THR A 282 -0.11 -22.81 -0.35
C THR A 282 -0.83 -23.47 -1.51
N ASP A 283 -1.62 -22.72 -2.27
CA ASP A 283 -2.45 -23.24 -3.36
C ASP A 283 -1.95 -22.87 -4.77
N LYS A 284 -0.82 -22.12 -4.84
CA LYS A 284 -0.18 -21.69 -6.08
C LYS A 284 -1.09 -20.91 -7.02
N LYS A 285 -2.12 -20.25 -6.50
CA LYS A 285 -3.03 -19.44 -7.29
C LYS A 285 -2.54 -18.02 -7.42
N PRO A 286 -2.64 -17.42 -8.62
CA PRO A 286 -2.29 -16.02 -8.82
C PRO A 286 -3.30 -15.09 -8.15
N PHE A 287 -2.81 -13.93 -7.74
CA PHE A 287 -3.64 -12.81 -7.30
C PHE A 287 -3.03 -11.50 -7.77
N HIS A 288 -3.89 -10.48 -7.87
CA HIS A 288 -3.46 -9.12 -8.13
C HIS A 288 -4.14 -8.17 -7.15
N ILE A 289 -3.39 -7.17 -6.70
CA ILE A 289 -3.91 -6.07 -5.89
C ILE A 289 -3.68 -4.80 -6.69
N VAL A 290 -4.75 -4.13 -7.06
CA VAL A 290 -4.73 -2.90 -7.84
C VAL A 290 -5.35 -1.79 -7.02
N GLY A 291 -4.62 -0.72 -6.79
CA GLY A 291 -5.12 0.36 -5.95
C GLY A 291 -4.60 1.74 -6.33
N SER A 292 -5.36 2.74 -5.87
CA SER A 292 -5.06 4.16 -5.99
C SER A 292 -5.39 4.83 -4.66
N SER A 293 -4.49 4.65 -3.69
CA SER A 293 -4.69 5.15 -2.33
C SER A 293 -4.30 6.62 -2.20
N PRO A 294 -5.16 7.46 -1.63
CA PRO A 294 -4.82 8.85 -1.35
C PRO A 294 -4.02 9.01 -0.05
N GLU A 295 -3.93 7.97 0.78
CA GLU A 295 -3.53 8.11 2.18
C GLU A 295 -2.36 7.20 2.54
N ILE A 296 -1.34 7.82 3.14
CA ILE A 296 -0.24 7.12 3.77
C ILE A 296 -0.71 6.47 5.08
N LEU A 297 -0.33 5.21 5.32
CA LEU A 297 -0.46 4.62 6.64
C LEU A 297 0.63 5.15 7.56
N SER A 298 1.87 4.92 7.18
CA SER A 298 3.05 5.45 7.85
C SER A 298 4.29 5.36 6.97
N ARG A 299 5.20 6.31 7.17
CA ARG A 299 6.52 6.35 6.56
C ARG A 299 7.57 6.45 7.65
N LEU A 300 8.68 5.75 7.46
CA LEU A 300 9.90 5.95 8.23
C LEU A 300 11.03 6.26 7.26
N GLU A 301 11.57 7.47 7.37
CA GLU A 301 12.68 7.91 6.54
C GLU A 301 13.61 8.81 7.37
N ASN A 302 14.92 8.55 7.31
CA ASN A 302 15.94 9.30 8.06
C ASN A 302 15.66 9.41 9.57
N GLY A 303 15.08 8.37 10.17
CA GLY A 303 14.73 8.33 11.60
C GLY A 303 13.49 9.16 11.98
N ILE A 304 12.72 9.62 10.99
CA ILE A 304 11.46 10.34 11.20
C ILE A 304 10.28 9.45 10.81
N ALA A 305 9.44 9.14 11.78
CA ALA A 305 8.15 8.51 11.52
C ALA A 305 7.12 9.58 11.15
N THR A 306 6.37 9.34 10.08
CA THR A 306 5.36 10.26 9.56
C THR A 306 4.04 9.53 9.39
N VAL A 307 2.95 10.12 9.88
CA VAL A 307 1.58 9.77 9.53
C VAL A 307 0.86 11.01 9.00
N ARG A 308 -0.09 10.82 8.10
CA ARG A 308 -0.71 11.93 7.41
C ARG A 308 -2.22 11.75 7.35
N PRO A 309 -2.93 12.06 8.45
CA PRO A 309 -4.38 11.95 8.48
C PRO A 309 -5.02 12.86 7.43
N LEU A 310 -5.99 12.30 6.71
CA LEU A 310 -6.76 12.93 5.67
C LEU A 310 -8.24 12.72 5.98
N ALA A 311 -8.99 13.81 6.11
CA ALA A 311 -10.42 13.81 6.37
C ALA A 311 -11.10 15.03 5.73
N GLY A 312 -12.43 15.03 5.73
CA GLY A 312 -13.19 16.10 5.08
C GLY A 312 -13.05 16.08 3.56
N THR A 313 -14.14 16.22 2.86
CA THR A 313 -14.12 16.17 1.39
C THR A 313 -15.09 17.17 0.79
N ARG A 314 -14.64 17.90 -0.21
CA ARG A 314 -15.50 18.69 -1.11
C ARG A 314 -15.09 18.40 -2.57
N PRO A 315 -16.04 18.49 -3.51
CA PRO A 315 -15.71 18.41 -4.93
C PRO A 315 -14.87 19.62 -5.35
N ARG A 316 -14.19 19.51 -6.49
CA ARG A 316 -13.52 20.67 -7.11
C ARG A 316 -14.55 21.62 -7.71
N GLY A 317 -14.28 22.91 -7.55
CA GLY A 317 -15.06 23.98 -8.20
C GLY A 317 -14.86 23.98 -9.72
N LYS A 318 -15.89 24.36 -10.47
CA LYS A 318 -15.79 24.54 -11.92
C LYS A 318 -15.02 25.81 -12.30
N THR A 319 -14.95 26.77 -11.39
CA THR A 319 -14.15 27.99 -11.51
C THR A 319 -13.24 28.12 -10.29
N LYS A 320 -12.22 28.99 -10.38
CA LYS A 320 -11.32 29.26 -9.25
C LYS A 320 -12.05 29.84 -8.05
N GLU A 321 -13.04 30.68 -8.30
CA GLU A 321 -13.86 31.33 -7.27
C GLU A 321 -14.74 30.30 -6.54
N GLU A 322 -15.37 29.38 -7.29
CA GLU A 322 -16.13 28.27 -6.73
C GLU A 322 -15.24 27.32 -5.91
N ASP A 323 -14.04 27.02 -6.41
CA ASP A 323 -13.05 26.17 -5.72
C ASP A 323 -12.64 26.79 -4.36
N ILE A 324 -12.40 28.09 -4.31
CA ILE A 324 -12.11 28.83 -3.07
C ILE A 324 -13.32 28.89 -2.13
N ALA A 325 -14.54 28.99 -2.68
CA ALA A 325 -15.75 28.95 -1.86
C ALA A 325 -15.95 27.59 -1.20
N LEU A 326 -15.72 26.49 -1.92
CA LEU A 326 -15.79 25.12 -1.40
C LEU A 326 -14.70 24.85 -0.36
N GLU A 327 -13.49 25.40 -0.52
CA GLU A 327 -12.43 25.36 0.50
C GLU A 327 -12.88 26.02 1.80
N LYS A 328 -13.45 27.22 1.72
CA LYS A 328 -13.96 27.95 2.89
C LYS A 328 -15.11 27.20 3.56
N ASP A 329 -16.02 26.63 2.77
CA ASP A 329 -17.11 25.81 3.27
C ASP A 329 -16.56 24.59 4.03
N LEU A 330 -15.58 23.89 3.47
CA LEU A 330 -14.94 22.74 4.12
C LEU A 330 -14.26 23.12 5.44
N LEU A 331 -13.51 24.23 5.46
CA LEU A 331 -12.80 24.69 6.66
C LEU A 331 -13.72 25.36 7.70
N SER A 332 -14.99 25.62 7.37
CA SER A 332 -16.00 26.13 8.31
C SER A 332 -16.96 25.05 8.81
N ASP A 333 -16.85 23.81 8.31
CA ASP A 333 -17.69 22.69 8.71
C ASP A 333 -17.18 22.14 10.06
N GLU A 334 -17.91 22.45 11.14
CA GLU A 334 -17.54 22.06 12.51
C GLU A 334 -17.41 20.53 12.68
N LYS A 335 -18.20 19.76 11.96
CA LYS A 335 -18.16 18.29 12.01
C LYS A 335 -16.86 17.76 11.38
N GLU A 336 -16.54 18.23 10.18
CA GLU A 336 -15.32 17.83 9.47
C GLU A 336 -14.05 18.23 10.24
N ILE A 337 -14.04 19.42 10.84
CA ILE A 337 -12.95 19.91 11.70
C ILE A 337 -12.82 19.05 12.96
N ALA A 338 -13.91 18.71 13.64
CA ALA A 338 -13.89 17.88 14.85
C ALA A 338 -13.37 16.46 14.54
N GLU A 339 -13.82 15.85 13.42
CA GLU A 339 -13.31 14.58 12.95
C GLU A 339 -11.82 14.63 12.65
N HIS A 340 -11.39 15.67 11.94
CA HIS A 340 -9.97 15.84 11.59
C HIS A 340 -9.06 16.03 12.81
N LEU A 341 -9.52 16.82 13.82
CA LEU A 341 -8.81 16.95 15.10
C LEU A 341 -8.66 15.60 15.82
N MET A 342 -9.69 14.79 15.84
CA MET A 342 -9.64 13.43 16.40
C MET A 342 -8.59 12.58 15.69
N LEU A 343 -8.48 12.66 14.36
CA LEU A 343 -7.49 11.92 13.58
C LEU A 343 -6.06 12.44 13.81
N ILE A 344 -5.87 13.76 13.98
CA ILE A 344 -4.58 14.34 14.37
C ILE A 344 -4.15 13.79 15.73
N ASP A 345 -5.04 13.79 16.72
CA ASP A 345 -4.72 13.31 18.07
C ASP A 345 -4.41 11.81 18.07
N LEU A 346 -5.13 11.01 17.27
CA LEU A 346 -4.83 9.60 17.08
C LEU A 346 -3.44 9.41 16.44
N GLY A 347 -3.12 10.18 15.40
CA GLY A 347 -1.80 10.16 14.76
C GLY A 347 -0.67 10.58 15.71
N ARG A 348 -0.89 11.60 16.54
CA ARG A 348 0.05 12.02 17.59
C ARG A 348 0.28 10.91 18.62
N ASN A 349 -0.77 10.23 19.03
CA ASN A 349 -0.67 9.10 19.96
C ASN A 349 0.10 7.93 19.32
N ASP A 350 -0.21 7.56 18.09
CA ASP A 350 0.42 6.46 17.39
C ASP A 350 1.93 6.72 17.17
N VAL A 351 2.29 7.89 16.64
CA VAL A 351 3.69 8.31 16.46
C VAL A 351 4.41 8.49 17.81
N GLY A 352 3.70 8.99 18.82
CA GLY A 352 4.24 9.21 20.17
C GLY A 352 4.73 7.94 20.85
N ARG A 353 4.13 6.78 20.55
CA ARG A 353 4.54 5.48 21.09
C ARG A 353 5.95 5.07 20.71
N VAL A 354 6.45 5.55 19.59
CA VAL A 354 7.77 5.19 19.01
C VAL A 354 8.76 6.34 19.02
N SER A 355 8.33 7.56 19.32
CA SER A 355 9.17 8.76 19.24
C SER A 355 9.92 9.07 20.52
N LYS A 356 11.01 9.82 20.40
CA LYS A 356 11.71 10.45 21.53
C LYS A 356 10.76 11.45 22.22
N ILE A 357 10.87 11.57 23.54
CA ILE A 357 10.04 12.46 24.35
C ILE A 357 10.18 13.91 23.86
N GLY A 358 9.04 14.57 23.62
CA GLY A 358 8.99 15.97 23.16
C GLY A 358 9.34 16.16 21.68
N LYS A 359 9.44 15.08 20.89
CA LYS A 359 9.82 15.13 19.47
C LYS A 359 8.68 14.83 18.50
N VAL A 360 7.44 14.78 18.96
CA VAL A 360 6.26 14.69 18.13
C VAL A 360 5.77 16.10 17.76
N GLN A 361 5.59 16.35 16.49
CA GLN A 361 5.17 17.66 15.96
C GLN A 361 4.08 17.48 14.90
N VAL A 362 3.17 18.44 14.83
CA VAL A 362 2.25 18.62 13.70
C VAL A 362 2.90 19.67 12.80
N THR A 363 3.47 19.25 11.68
CA THR A 363 4.23 20.13 10.78
C THR A 363 3.33 20.90 9.83
N ASP A 364 2.25 20.25 9.37
CA ASP A 364 1.18 20.87 8.61
C ASP A 364 -0.13 20.60 9.34
N GLN A 365 -0.94 21.63 9.57
CA GLN A 365 -2.20 21.49 10.29
C GLN A 365 -3.35 22.03 9.47
N MET A 366 -4.31 21.16 9.13
CA MET A 366 -5.56 21.52 8.45
C MET A 366 -5.35 22.27 7.13
N VAL A 367 -4.35 21.87 6.35
CA VAL A 367 -4.14 22.42 5.01
C VAL A 367 -5.08 21.79 4.00
N ILE A 368 -5.51 22.55 3.00
CA ILE A 368 -6.31 22.01 1.91
C ILE A 368 -5.41 21.49 0.81
N GLU A 369 -5.54 20.21 0.52
CA GLU A 369 -4.96 19.60 -0.67
C GLU A 369 -6.00 19.38 -1.74
N ARG A 370 -5.63 19.79 -2.95
CA ARG A 370 -6.48 19.69 -4.13
C ARG A 370 -6.01 18.57 -5.01
N TYR A 371 -6.90 17.63 -5.21
CA TYR A 371 -6.73 16.52 -6.15
C TYR A 371 -7.55 16.79 -7.42
N SER A 372 -7.49 15.89 -8.40
CA SER A 372 -8.17 16.06 -9.70
C SER A 372 -9.67 16.31 -9.58
N HIS A 373 -10.36 15.64 -8.65
CA HIS A 373 -11.82 15.68 -8.55
C HIS A 373 -12.36 16.16 -7.19
N VAL A 374 -11.52 16.16 -6.17
CA VAL A 374 -11.88 16.52 -4.79
C VAL A 374 -10.79 17.33 -4.13
N MET A 375 -11.14 17.99 -3.01
CA MET A 375 -10.18 18.54 -2.06
C MET A 375 -10.42 17.96 -0.68
N HIS A 376 -9.36 17.86 0.12
CA HIS A 376 -9.38 17.30 1.47
C HIS A 376 -8.67 18.21 2.46
N ILE A 377 -9.06 18.09 3.73
CA ILE A 377 -8.27 18.61 4.85
C ILE A 377 -7.18 17.58 5.16
N VAL A 378 -5.94 18.04 5.21
CA VAL A 378 -4.77 17.20 5.48
C VAL A 378 -3.96 17.79 6.60
N SER A 379 -3.43 16.94 7.46
CA SER A 379 -2.42 17.33 8.46
C SER A 379 -1.24 16.34 8.39
N ASN A 380 -0.08 16.80 8.84
CA ASN A 380 1.13 15.98 8.85
C ASN A 380 1.66 15.88 10.28
N VAL A 381 1.78 14.67 10.80
CA VAL A 381 2.29 14.38 12.14
C VAL A 381 3.61 13.63 12.01
N GLN A 382 4.66 14.19 12.58
CA GLN A 382 6.00 13.63 12.53
C GLN A 382 6.58 13.41 13.92
N GLY A 383 7.45 12.40 14.04
CA GLY A 383 8.18 12.15 15.26
C GLY A 383 9.57 11.56 14.99
N GLU A 384 10.58 12.09 15.68
CA GLU A 384 11.91 11.51 15.69
C GLU A 384 11.87 10.20 16.50
N VAL A 385 12.10 9.06 15.85
CA VAL A 385 12.03 7.75 16.51
C VAL A 385 13.17 7.54 17.50
N ARG A 386 12.90 6.75 18.54
CA ARG A 386 13.96 6.33 19.48
C ARG A 386 14.95 5.41 18.79
N ASP A 387 16.17 5.37 19.28
CA ASP A 387 17.27 4.61 18.68
C ASP A 387 17.09 3.07 18.75
N ASP A 388 16.17 2.59 19.61
CA ASP A 388 15.79 1.19 19.77
C ASP A 388 14.61 0.76 18.88
N ILE A 389 14.06 1.68 18.09
CA ILE A 389 12.87 1.48 17.25
C ILE A 389 13.26 1.27 15.79
N ASP A 390 12.66 0.26 15.15
CA ASP A 390 12.78 0.02 13.71
C ASP A 390 11.46 0.27 12.94
N ALA A 391 11.49 0.03 11.63
CA ALA A 391 10.34 0.23 10.76
C ALA A 391 9.13 -0.64 11.14
N LEU A 392 9.36 -1.86 11.60
CA LEU A 392 8.28 -2.76 12.02
C LEU A 392 7.63 -2.30 13.34
N ASP A 393 8.40 -1.66 14.21
CA ASP A 393 7.84 -1.06 15.44
C ASP A 393 6.99 0.17 15.11
N VAL A 394 7.43 1.01 14.15
CA VAL A 394 6.63 2.13 13.63
C VAL A 394 5.35 1.61 13.00
N PHE A 395 5.44 0.58 12.15
CA PHE A 395 4.26 -0.07 11.57
C PHE A 395 3.30 -0.55 12.66
N LYS A 396 3.77 -1.34 13.63
CA LYS A 396 2.93 -1.85 14.73
C LYS A 396 2.26 -0.75 15.52
N ALA A 397 2.91 0.39 15.72
CA ALA A 397 2.37 1.52 16.48
C ALA A 397 1.26 2.26 15.75
N THR A 398 1.33 2.33 14.41
CA THR A 398 0.40 3.10 13.57
C THR A 398 -0.72 2.25 12.96
N PHE A 399 -0.59 0.92 12.97
CA PHE A 399 -1.50 0.00 12.30
C PHE A 399 -2.67 -0.48 13.18
N PRO A 400 -3.86 -0.68 12.60
CA PRO A 400 -4.30 -0.10 11.35
C PRO A 400 -4.61 1.40 11.49
N ALA A 401 -4.79 2.09 10.36
CA ALA A 401 -5.14 3.51 10.36
C ALA A 401 -6.46 3.77 11.09
N GLY A 402 -6.52 4.91 11.80
CA GLY A 402 -7.73 5.35 12.49
C GLY A 402 -8.90 5.59 11.55
N THR A 403 -8.62 6.10 10.36
CA THR A 403 -9.58 6.31 9.27
C THR A 403 -10.25 5.03 8.76
N LEU A 404 -9.71 3.86 9.12
CA LEU A 404 -10.24 2.54 8.75
C LEU A 404 -10.66 1.67 9.94
N SER A 405 -10.48 2.16 11.16
CA SER A 405 -10.87 1.45 12.39
C SER A 405 -11.86 2.25 13.23
N GLY A 406 -11.42 3.31 13.85
CA GLY A 406 -12.23 4.18 14.70
C GLY A 406 -11.50 4.57 15.99
N ALA A 407 -12.24 5.15 16.91
CA ALA A 407 -11.71 5.67 18.18
C ALA A 407 -12.64 5.34 19.36
N PRO A 408 -12.13 4.74 20.47
CA PRO A 408 -10.78 4.16 20.64
C PRO A 408 -10.51 2.96 19.74
N LYS A 409 -9.30 2.89 19.17
CA LYS A 409 -8.92 1.97 18.07
C LYS A 409 -9.26 0.50 18.35
N ILE A 410 -8.84 -0.06 19.47
CA ILE A 410 -9.01 -1.50 19.77
C ILE A 410 -10.49 -1.85 19.93
N ARG A 411 -11.27 -1.03 20.65
CA ARG A 411 -12.71 -1.28 20.82
C ARG A 411 -13.47 -1.17 19.51
N ALA A 412 -13.12 -0.19 18.68
CA ALA A 412 -13.70 -0.06 17.35
C ALA A 412 -13.45 -1.30 16.49
N MET A 413 -12.25 -1.88 16.54
CA MET A 413 -11.91 -3.12 15.82
C MET A 413 -12.66 -4.34 16.35
N GLU A 414 -12.87 -4.46 17.67
CA GLU A 414 -13.72 -5.52 18.25
C GLU A 414 -15.15 -5.44 17.71
N ILE A 415 -15.70 -4.22 17.58
CA ILE A 415 -17.05 -4.01 17.02
C ILE A 415 -17.07 -4.34 15.52
N ILE A 416 -16.04 -3.96 14.77
CA ILE A 416 -15.91 -4.31 13.34
C ILE A 416 -15.92 -5.83 13.16
N ASP A 417 -15.17 -6.58 13.95
CA ASP A 417 -15.15 -8.05 13.90
C ASP A 417 -16.52 -8.66 14.21
N GLU A 418 -17.33 -8.00 15.02
CA GLU A 418 -18.67 -8.44 15.37
C GLU A 418 -19.72 -8.17 14.26
N VAL A 419 -19.57 -7.06 13.54
CA VAL A 419 -20.63 -6.61 12.61
C VAL A 419 -20.33 -6.92 11.14
N GLU A 420 -19.06 -7.11 10.77
CA GLU A 420 -18.70 -7.50 9.40
C GLU A 420 -18.81 -9.02 9.22
N PRO A 421 -19.49 -9.51 8.18
CA PRO A 421 -19.71 -10.95 7.99
C PRO A 421 -18.48 -11.69 7.44
N VAL A 422 -17.49 -10.96 6.92
CA VAL A 422 -16.30 -11.51 6.26
C VAL A 422 -15.03 -10.81 6.70
N LYS A 423 -13.90 -11.51 6.69
CA LYS A 423 -12.58 -10.92 6.90
C LYS A 423 -12.31 -9.78 5.91
N ARG A 424 -11.64 -8.73 6.37
CA ARG A 424 -11.24 -7.60 5.51
C ARG A 424 -10.15 -7.97 4.51
N GLY A 425 -9.24 -8.85 4.91
CA GLY A 425 -8.09 -9.20 4.09
C GLY A 425 -7.23 -7.97 3.77
N VAL A 426 -7.07 -7.65 2.49
CA VAL A 426 -6.24 -6.50 2.05
C VAL A 426 -6.85 -5.14 2.43
N PHE A 427 -8.18 -5.01 2.40
CA PHE A 427 -8.85 -3.74 2.68
C PHE A 427 -8.59 -3.22 4.09
N GLY A 428 -8.16 -1.97 4.20
CA GLY A 428 -7.78 -1.34 5.47
C GLY A 428 -6.43 -1.82 6.03
N GLY A 429 -5.75 -2.70 5.29
CA GLY A 429 -4.36 -3.07 5.50
C GLY A 429 -3.39 -2.06 4.90
N ALA A 430 -2.17 -2.49 4.65
CA ALA A 430 -1.08 -1.69 4.09
C ALA A 430 -0.48 -2.31 2.83
N VAL A 431 -0.12 -1.48 1.86
CA VAL A 431 0.65 -1.88 0.67
C VAL A 431 1.86 -0.96 0.55
N GLY A 432 3.03 -1.54 0.37
CA GLY A 432 4.27 -0.75 0.29
C GLY A 432 5.53 -1.58 0.46
N TYR A 433 6.53 -0.99 1.09
CA TYR A 433 7.83 -1.64 1.23
C TYR A 433 8.50 -1.39 2.60
N LEU A 434 9.39 -2.32 2.93
CA LEU A 434 10.39 -2.25 3.99
C LEU A 434 11.75 -2.31 3.30
N GLY A 435 12.46 -1.20 3.21
CA GLY A 435 13.72 -1.11 2.51
C GLY A 435 14.91 -1.66 3.31
N TRP A 436 16.08 -1.68 2.66
CA TRP A 436 17.29 -2.30 3.21
C TRP A 436 17.86 -1.59 4.43
N HIS A 437 17.67 -0.28 4.54
CA HIS A 437 18.28 0.56 5.59
C HIS A 437 17.30 0.94 6.70
N GLY A 438 16.15 0.24 6.76
CA GLY A 438 15.12 0.50 7.74
C GLY A 438 14.15 1.61 7.34
N GLU A 439 14.24 2.12 6.10
CA GLU A 439 13.18 2.96 5.55
C GLU A 439 11.92 2.12 5.27
N MET A 440 10.77 2.74 5.44
CA MET A 440 9.47 2.15 5.19
C MET A 440 8.56 3.20 4.56
N ASP A 441 7.78 2.78 3.56
CA ASP A 441 6.68 3.58 3.02
C ASP A 441 5.50 2.67 2.75
N MET A 442 4.42 2.87 3.51
CA MET A 442 3.22 2.06 3.48
C MET A 442 1.99 2.94 3.26
N SER A 443 1.24 2.68 2.20
CA SER A 443 -0.07 3.28 1.97
C SER A 443 -1.17 2.44 2.62
N ILE A 444 -2.29 3.07 2.97
CA ILE A 444 -3.49 2.34 3.38
C ILE A 444 -4.12 1.68 2.16
N ALA A 445 -4.48 0.41 2.25
CA ALA A 445 -5.14 -0.31 1.17
C ALA A 445 -6.64 0.08 1.08
N ILE A 446 -6.90 1.24 0.48
CA ILE A 446 -8.22 1.77 0.15
C ILE A 446 -8.27 2.16 -1.33
N ARG A 447 -9.45 2.36 -1.88
CA ARG A 447 -9.61 2.55 -3.34
C ARG A 447 -8.88 1.43 -4.11
N THR A 448 -9.03 0.21 -3.62
CA THR A 448 -8.25 -0.96 -4.00
C THR A 448 -9.20 -2.10 -4.36
N CYS A 449 -8.84 -2.86 -5.39
CA CYS A 449 -9.47 -4.15 -5.65
C CYS A 449 -8.46 -5.30 -5.54
N VAL A 450 -8.99 -6.46 -5.22
CA VAL A 450 -8.27 -7.74 -5.27
C VAL A 450 -8.87 -8.56 -6.39
N ILE A 451 -8.01 -9.08 -7.28
CA ILE A 451 -8.41 -9.96 -8.38
C ILE A 451 -7.84 -11.33 -8.09
N ARG A 452 -8.72 -12.32 -7.96
CA ARG A 452 -8.37 -13.71 -7.67
C ARG A 452 -9.50 -14.65 -8.08
N ASP A 453 -9.16 -15.86 -8.52
CA ASP A 453 -10.11 -16.91 -8.86
C ASP A 453 -11.23 -16.44 -9.82
N LYS A 454 -10.84 -15.65 -10.85
CA LYS A 454 -11.76 -15.05 -11.83
C LYS A 454 -12.84 -14.16 -11.20
N LYS A 455 -12.53 -13.54 -10.07
CA LYS A 455 -13.37 -12.55 -9.41
C LYS A 455 -12.59 -11.30 -9.09
N VAL A 456 -13.29 -10.17 -9.07
CA VAL A 456 -12.79 -8.90 -8.56
C VAL A 456 -13.57 -8.50 -7.33
N TYR A 457 -12.85 -8.15 -6.27
CA TYR A 457 -13.38 -7.75 -4.97
C TYR A 457 -13.04 -6.29 -4.70
N VAL A 458 -14.03 -5.50 -4.36
CA VAL A 458 -13.87 -4.08 -3.97
C VAL A 458 -14.51 -3.90 -2.60
N GLN A 459 -13.82 -3.24 -1.67
CA GLN A 459 -14.36 -2.95 -0.35
C GLN A 459 -14.25 -1.48 -0.01
N ALA A 460 -15.27 -0.95 0.66
CA ALA A 460 -15.31 0.43 1.14
C ALA A 460 -16.05 0.49 2.49
N GLY A 461 -15.68 1.46 3.32
CA GLY A 461 -16.28 1.69 4.62
C GLY A 461 -16.69 3.15 4.82
N ALA A 462 -17.57 3.38 5.78
CA ALA A 462 -18.02 4.70 6.21
C ALA A 462 -17.76 4.89 7.71
N GLY A 463 -17.38 6.09 8.10
CA GLY A 463 -17.10 6.46 9.49
C GLY A 463 -18.39 6.80 10.23
N LEU A 464 -18.84 5.89 11.10
CA LEU A 464 -20.10 6.03 11.83
C LEU A 464 -19.90 6.80 13.13
N VAL A 465 -20.72 7.80 13.33
CA VAL A 465 -20.84 8.61 14.55
C VAL A 465 -22.30 8.59 15.05
N ALA A 466 -22.57 9.20 16.21
CA ALA A 466 -23.90 9.16 16.85
C ALA A 466 -25.04 9.63 15.94
N ASP A 467 -24.78 10.63 15.10
CA ASP A 467 -25.76 11.25 14.20
C ASP A 467 -25.80 10.64 12.80
N SER A 468 -25.00 9.60 12.53
CA SER A 468 -24.96 8.92 11.23
C SER A 468 -26.34 8.45 10.78
N ASN A 469 -26.68 8.73 9.51
CA ASN A 469 -27.88 8.24 8.87
C ASN A 469 -27.56 6.98 8.05
N PRO A 470 -28.25 5.84 8.30
CA PRO A 470 -27.91 4.56 7.64
C PRO A 470 -27.91 4.62 6.11
N GLU A 471 -28.88 5.30 5.50
CA GLU A 471 -28.96 5.44 4.04
C GLU A 471 -27.80 6.29 3.48
N SER A 472 -27.45 7.35 4.18
CA SER A 472 -26.31 8.21 3.79
C SER A 472 -25.00 7.45 3.87
N GLU A 473 -24.78 6.68 4.93
CA GLU A 473 -23.56 5.88 5.12
C GLU A 473 -23.44 4.75 4.09
N TRP A 474 -24.56 4.09 3.76
CA TRP A 474 -24.60 3.15 2.65
C TRP A 474 -24.18 3.81 1.34
N ASN A 475 -24.76 4.97 1.01
CA ASN A 475 -24.43 5.71 -0.20
C ASN A 475 -22.96 6.17 -0.22
N GLU A 476 -22.41 6.53 0.93
CA GLU A 476 -21.00 6.88 1.07
C GLU A 476 -20.09 5.71 0.69
N THR A 477 -20.39 4.48 1.14
CA THR A 477 -19.61 3.30 0.72
C THR A 477 -19.66 3.08 -0.78
N GLN A 478 -20.83 3.31 -1.43
CA GLN A 478 -20.97 3.20 -2.88
C GLN A 478 -20.11 4.26 -3.60
N ILE A 479 -20.13 5.50 -3.11
CA ILE A 479 -19.33 6.59 -3.68
C ILE A 479 -17.83 6.28 -3.56
N LYS A 480 -17.40 5.79 -2.39
CA LYS A 480 -15.99 5.43 -2.15
C LYS A 480 -15.49 4.26 -3.01
N ALA A 481 -16.36 3.33 -3.37
CA ALA A 481 -16.04 2.21 -4.26
C ALA A 481 -16.08 2.59 -5.76
N ARG A 482 -16.81 3.66 -6.10
CA ARG A 482 -17.16 4.01 -7.49
C ARG A 482 -15.96 4.13 -8.43
N ALA A 483 -14.86 4.74 -7.99
CA ALA A 483 -13.67 4.93 -8.85
C ALA A 483 -13.09 3.58 -9.30
N VAL A 484 -13.01 2.63 -8.38
CA VAL A 484 -12.47 1.28 -8.67
C VAL A 484 -13.46 0.50 -9.54
N ILE A 485 -14.76 0.55 -9.23
CA ILE A 485 -15.80 -0.11 -10.03
C ILE A 485 -15.77 0.42 -11.47
N LYS A 486 -15.74 1.75 -11.65
CA LYS A 486 -15.62 2.35 -12.99
C LYS A 486 -14.34 1.96 -13.71
N ALA A 487 -13.23 1.77 -13.00
CA ALA A 487 -12.00 1.31 -13.61
C ALA A 487 -12.14 -0.14 -14.15
N VAL A 488 -12.83 -1.01 -13.42
CA VAL A 488 -13.13 -2.37 -13.88
C VAL A 488 -14.09 -2.33 -15.07
N GLU A 489 -15.13 -1.50 -15.04
CA GLU A 489 -16.05 -1.28 -16.16
C GLU A 489 -15.33 -0.74 -17.40
N LEU A 490 -14.47 0.27 -17.26
CA LEU A 490 -13.68 0.83 -18.35
C LEU A 490 -12.72 -0.21 -18.96
N SER A 491 -12.15 -1.09 -18.13
CA SER A 491 -11.30 -2.17 -18.62
C SER A 491 -12.10 -3.15 -19.48
N SER A 492 -13.38 -3.40 -19.18
CA SER A 492 -14.20 -4.36 -19.90
C SER A 492 -14.56 -3.92 -21.33
N ASN A 493 -14.58 -2.62 -21.61
CA ASN A 493 -14.83 -2.12 -22.96
C ASN A 493 -13.55 -1.81 -23.75
N GLY A 494 -12.39 -2.31 -23.30
CA GLY A 494 -11.12 -2.12 -23.99
C GLY A 494 -10.49 -0.75 -23.79
N LEU A 495 -10.79 -0.06 -22.67
CA LEU A 495 -10.29 1.28 -22.33
C LEU A 495 -10.71 2.39 -23.31
N ILE A 496 -11.87 2.26 -23.92
CA ILE A 496 -12.47 3.30 -24.76
C ILE A 496 -13.19 4.29 -23.83
N LEU A 497 -12.77 5.57 -23.83
CA LEU A 497 -13.30 6.65 -22.99
C LEU A 497 -14.65 7.17 -23.47
#